data_a2200ae395b173aabed6d96d1807d41a
#
_entry.id   a2200ae395b173aabed6d96d1807d41a
#
_cell.length_a   1.000
_cell.length_b   1.000
_cell.length_c   1.000
_cell.angle_alpha   90.00
_cell.angle_beta   90.00
_cell.angle_gamma   90.00
#
_symmetry.space_group_name_H-M   'P 1'
#
loop_
_entity.id
_entity.type
_entity.pdbx_description
1 polymer ?
#
loop_
_entity_poly.entity_id
_entity_poly.type
_entity_poly.pdbx_seq_one_letter_code
_entity_poly.pdbx_strand_id
1 'polypeptide(L)'
;AAIAVSGPFGACKEQSSGLYAQEMAARGFLTIAFDPSFTGESGGKPRRMASPDINTEDFMAAVDYLSCRDDVDAGRIGIIGICGWGGMAINAAALDPRIKATAAMTMYDMTRVAREGYFGSADNKEARDEQRAAWAAQRTADYASGEYMRAGGVVDPLPEDAPYFVNDYYAYYKTARGYHERSGNSNDGWNVTGTMSFMNQPILAMAGEIDSPVLLVHGEQAHSRYFSEGAYQLLNGDNKELVIVPGASHVDLYDNFDAIPFDKLQAFFGENL
;
A
#
# COMPACT_ATOMS: atom_id res chain seq x y z
N ALA A 1 -9.31 20.33 -7.37
CA ALA A 1 -8.28 19.32 -7.12
C ALA A 1 -8.92 17.97 -6.78
N ALA A 2 -8.27 16.88 -7.19
CA ALA A 2 -8.77 15.53 -6.91
C ALA A 2 -7.67 14.64 -6.32
N ILE A 3 -8.06 13.63 -5.52
CA ILE A 3 -7.13 12.69 -4.88
C ILE A 3 -7.66 11.26 -5.04
N ALA A 4 -6.82 10.36 -5.58
CA ALA A 4 -7.09 8.93 -5.60
C ALA A 4 -6.40 8.24 -4.41
N VAL A 5 -7.13 7.34 -3.73
CA VAL A 5 -6.66 6.70 -2.50
C VAL A 5 -6.77 5.18 -2.61
N SER A 6 -5.72 4.45 -2.25
CA SER A 6 -5.75 3.00 -2.16
C SER A 6 -4.83 2.44 -1.06
N GLY A 7 -5.12 1.22 -0.66
CA GLY A 7 -4.42 0.48 0.40
C GLY A 7 -5.28 0.31 1.66
N PRO A 8 -4.76 -0.40 2.64
CA PRO A 8 -3.51 -1.17 2.72
C PRO A 8 -3.45 -2.39 1.80
N PHE A 9 -2.25 -2.98 1.65
CA PHE A 9 -2.06 -4.23 0.92
C PHE A 9 -2.89 -5.35 1.58
N GLY A 10 -3.82 -5.96 0.79
CA GLY A 10 -4.77 -6.95 1.30
C GLY A 10 -6.06 -6.39 1.92
N ALA A 11 -6.20 -5.07 1.99
CA ALA A 11 -7.45 -4.41 2.39
C ALA A 11 -8.43 -4.28 1.21
N CYS A 12 -9.59 -3.70 1.48
CA CYS A 12 -10.56 -3.22 0.49
C CYS A 12 -10.86 -1.73 0.72
N LYS A 13 -11.47 -1.10 -0.30
CA LYS A 13 -11.71 0.36 -0.33
C LYS A 13 -12.57 0.90 0.82
N GLU A 14 -13.37 0.05 1.44
CA GLU A 14 -14.23 0.43 2.59
C GLU A 14 -13.45 0.55 3.91
N GLN A 15 -12.23 0.04 3.95
CA GLN A 15 -11.35 0.12 5.13
C GLN A 15 -10.58 1.46 5.17
N SER A 16 -9.31 1.45 5.48
CA SER A 16 -8.48 2.65 5.66
C SER A 16 -8.55 3.63 4.48
N SER A 17 -8.49 3.15 3.23
CA SER A 17 -8.53 4.05 2.07
C SER A 17 -9.85 4.82 1.95
N GLY A 18 -10.98 4.19 2.31
CA GLY A 18 -12.28 4.87 2.36
C GLY A 18 -12.35 5.95 3.43
N LEU A 19 -11.76 5.71 4.61
CA LEU A 19 -11.65 6.71 5.67
C LEU A 19 -10.84 7.92 5.19
N TYR A 20 -9.66 7.69 4.62
CA TYR A 20 -8.82 8.78 4.09
C TYR A 20 -9.54 9.57 2.98
N ALA A 21 -10.23 8.87 2.08
CA ALA A 21 -10.99 9.53 1.02
C ALA A 21 -12.11 10.42 1.59
N GLN A 22 -12.86 9.94 2.59
CA GLN A 22 -13.92 10.73 3.24
C GLN A 22 -13.34 11.95 3.96
N GLU A 23 -12.26 11.79 4.70
CA GLU A 23 -11.62 12.88 5.44
C GLU A 23 -11.06 13.97 4.50
N MET A 24 -10.44 13.55 3.40
CA MET A 24 -9.96 14.53 2.41
C MET A 24 -11.10 15.18 1.63
N ALA A 25 -12.22 14.46 1.40
CA ALA A 25 -13.43 15.06 0.83
C ALA A 25 -14.04 16.13 1.75
N ALA A 26 -14.11 15.85 3.05
CA ALA A 26 -14.58 16.83 4.06
C ALA A 26 -13.67 18.09 4.11
N ARG A 27 -12.41 17.97 3.66
CA ARG A 27 -11.43 19.07 3.56
C ARG A 27 -11.42 19.78 2.20
N GLY A 28 -12.35 19.45 1.30
CA GLY A 28 -12.58 20.20 0.07
C GLY A 28 -11.96 19.63 -1.20
N PHE A 29 -11.46 18.39 -1.18
CA PHE A 29 -10.97 17.69 -2.37
C PHE A 29 -12.06 16.78 -2.95
N LEU A 30 -12.09 16.60 -4.27
CA LEU A 30 -12.80 15.49 -4.86
C LEU A 30 -11.96 14.21 -4.65
N THR A 31 -12.57 13.16 -4.10
CA THR A 31 -11.81 11.96 -3.76
C THR A 31 -12.43 10.70 -4.33
N ILE A 32 -11.58 9.73 -4.67
CA ILE A 32 -11.99 8.36 -4.95
C ILE A 32 -11.15 7.40 -4.12
N ALA A 33 -11.79 6.37 -3.54
CA ALA A 33 -11.13 5.19 -3.02
C ALA A 33 -11.46 4.02 -3.95
N PHE A 34 -10.46 3.19 -4.28
CA PHE A 34 -10.66 2.07 -5.18
C PHE A 34 -10.06 0.78 -4.64
N ASP A 35 -10.69 -0.34 -5.00
CA ASP A 35 -10.09 -1.66 -4.83
C ASP A 35 -9.08 -1.90 -5.94
N PRO A 36 -7.88 -2.39 -5.62
CA PRO A 36 -6.92 -2.78 -6.64
C PRO A 36 -7.42 -3.92 -7.53
N SER A 37 -6.87 -4.03 -8.72
CA SER A 37 -7.07 -5.17 -9.60
C SER A 37 -6.93 -6.49 -8.84
N PHE A 38 -7.76 -7.47 -9.15
CA PHE A 38 -7.84 -8.81 -8.53
C PHE A 38 -8.43 -8.87 -7.12
N THR A 39 -8.76 -7.75 -6.47
CA THR A 39 -9.23 -7.70 -5.07
C THR A 39 -10.57 -6.96 -4.93
N GLY A 40 -11.20 -7.07 -3.78
CA GLY A 40 -12.45 -6.37 -3.47
C GLY A 40 -13.53 -6.59 -4.54
N GLU A 41 -14.12 -5.51 -5.01
CA GLU A 41 -15.10 -5.48 -6.10
C GLU A 41 -14.47 -5.28 -7.49
N SER A 42 -13.17 -4.94 -7.56
CA SER A 42 -12.46 -4.83 -8.82
C SER A 42 -12.29 -6.18 -9.52
N GLY A 43 -12.21 -6.14 -10.85
CA GLY A 43 -12.08 -7.32 -11.69
C GLY A 43 -10.72 -8.01 -11.61
N GLY A 44 -10.49 -8.94 -12.53
CA GLY A 44 -9.25 -9.67 -12.71
C GLY A 44 -9.30 -11.11 -12.21
N LYS A 45 -8.59 -11.99 -12.92
CA LYS A 45 -8.43 -13.41 -12.60
C LYS A 45 -6.97 -13.82 -12.77
N PRO A 46 -6.45 -14.72 -11.91
CA PRO A 46 -7.14 -15.26 -10.73
C PRO A 46 -7.36 -14.19 -9.65
N ARG A 47 -8.38 -14.37 -8.80
CA ARG A 47 -8.63 -13.46 -7.66
C ARG A 47 -7.50 -13.57 -6.64
N ARG A 48 -7.27 -12.48 -5.87
CA ARG A 48 -6.25 -12.43 -4.80
C ARG A 48 -4.81 -12.54 -5.33
N MET A 49 -4.59 -12.02 -6.53
CA MET A 49 -3.25 -11.76 -7.05
C MET A 49 -2.78 -10.39 -6.61
N ALA A 50 -1.46 -10.23 -6.54
CA ALA A 50 -0.81 -8.93 -6.46
C ALA A 50 0.28 -8.88 -7.53
N SER A 51 0.47 -7.71 -8.13
CA SER A 51 1.42 -7.51 -9.22
C SER A 51 2.00 -6.11 -9.14
N PRO A 52 3.33 -5.94 -9.05
CA PRO A 52 3.92 -4.61 -8.88
C PRO A 52 3.64 -3.67 -10.05
N ASP A 53 3.55 -4.17 -11.26
CA ASP A 53 3.23 -3.40 -12.47
C ASP A 53 1.74 -3.08 -12.54
N ILE A 54 0.84 -4.08 -12.47
CA ILE A 54 -0.60 -3.87 -12.56
C ILE A 54 -1.11 -3.01 -11.39
N ASN A 55 -0.61 -3.24 -10.18
CA ASN A 55 -1.06 -2.45 -9.04
C ASN A 55 -0.49 -1.02 -9.02
N THR A 56 0.63 -0.77 -9.68
CA THR A 56 1.08 0.60 -9.99
C THR A 56 0.16 1.23 -11.04
N GLU A 57 -0.19 0.49 -12.10
CA GLU A 57 -1.14 0.90 -13.15
C GLU A 57 -2.52 1.26 -12.59
N ASP A 58 -2.99 0.58 -11.52
CA ASP A 58 -4.27 0.89 -10.88
C ASP A 58 -4.35 2.36 -10.41
N PHE A 59 -3.24 2.96 -9.94
CA PHE A 59 -3.19 4.40 -9.64
C PHE A 59 -3.26 5.26 -10.91
N MET A 60 -2.54 4.87 -11.97
CA MET A 60 -2.57 5.61 -13.24
C MET A 60 -3.95 5.54 -13.90
N ALA A 61 -4.62 4.39 -13.82
CA ALA A 61 -6.01 4.24 -14.26
C ALA A 61 -6.99 5.10 -13.45
N ALA A 62 -6.76 5.25 -12.15
CA ALA A 62 -7.52 6.19 -11.33
C ALA A 62 -7.28 7.66 -11.76
N VAL A 63 -6.05 8.01 -12.13
CA VAL A 63 -5.72 9.33 -12.71
C VAL A 63 -6.41 9.53 -14.07
N ASP A 64 -6.45 8.50 -14.93
CA ASP A 64 -7.20 8.55 -16.20
C ASP A 64 -8.67 8.87 -15.96
N TYR A 65 -9.30 8.14 -15.04
CA TYR A 65 -10.69 8.39 -14.67
C TYR A 65 -10.93 9.81 -14.17
N LEU A 66 -10.09 10.28 -13.24
CA LEU A 66 -10.21 11.64 -12.69
C LEU A 66 -9.97 12.71 -13.77
N SER A 67 -8.99 12.50 -14.66
CA SER A 67 -8.65 13.45 -15.73
C SER A 67 -9.77 13.60 -16.77
N CYS A 68 -10.66 12.62 -16.89
CA CYS A 68 -11.79 12.64 -17.83
C CYS A 68 -13.08 13.20 -17.21
N ARG A 69 -13.08 13.63 -15.96
CA ARG A 69 -14.27 14.19 -15.30
C ARG A 69 -14.37 15.69 -15.53
N ASP A 70 -15.57 16.16 -15.80
CA ASP A 70 -15.86 17.59 -16.05
C ASP A 70 -15.72 18.47 -14.77
N ASP A 71 -15.76 17.86 -13.59
CA ASP A 71 -15.67 18.53 -12.28
C ASP A 71 -14.25 18.42 -11.66
N VAL A 72 -13.26 17.91 -12.40
CA VAL A 72 -11.86 17.79 -11.98
C VAL A 72 -10.96 18.63 -12.89
N ASP A 73 -10.08 19.38 -12.28
CA ASP A 73 -8.94 19.98 -13.01
C ASP A 73 -7.84 18.90 -13.17
N ALA A 74 -7.64 18.42 -14.38
CA ALA A 74 -6.65 17.38 -14.70
C ALA A 74 -5.19 17.81 -14.39
N GLY A 75 -4.93 19.10 -14.22
CA GLY A 75 -3.65 19.63 -13.76
C GLY A 75 -3.44 19.58 -12.24
N ARG A 76 -4.45 19.12 -11.47
CA ARG A 76 -4.52 19.16 -10.01
C ARG A 76 -4.96 17.81 -9.41
N ILE A 77 -4.24 16.74 -9.76
CA ILE A 77 -4.53 15.38 -9.29
C ILE A 77 -3.38 14.88 -8.42
N GLY A 78 -3.70 14.47 -7.20
CA GLY A 78 -2.79 13.82 -6.26
C GLY A 78 -3.20 12.38 -5.95
N ILE A 79 -2.32 11.65 -5.27
CA ILE A 79 -2.59 10.28 -4.82
C ILE A 79 -2.18 10.07 -3.37
N ILE A 80 -2.89 9.17 -2.68
CA ILE A 80 -2.54 8.67 -1.35
C ILE A 80 -2.42 7.15 -1.41
N GLY A 81 -1.24 6.64 -1.08
CA GLY A 81 -1.00 5.21 -0.91
C GLY A 81 -0.79 4.86 0.56
N ILE A 82 -1.47 3.81 1.05
CA ILE A 82 -1.39 3.39 2.45
C ILE A 82 -0.75 2.02 2.55
N CYS A 83 0.19 1.82 3.47
CA CYS A 83 0.89 0.55 3.68
C CYS A 83 1.65 0.11 2.41
N GLY A 84 1.44 -1.11 1.91
CA GLY A 84 2.05 -1.57 0.65
C GLY A 84 1.71 -0.72 -0.57
N TRP A 85 0.57 -0.03 -0.54
CA TRP A 85 0.16 0.92 -1.59
C TRP A 85 0.92 2.24 -1.54
N GLY A 86 1.58 2.56 -0.42
CA GLY A 86 2.52 3.68 -0.35
C GLY A 86 3.71 3.50 -1.31
N GLY A 87 4.27 2.29 -1.37
CA GLY A 87 5.33 1.99 -2.36
C GLY A 87 4.83 2.03 -3.80
N MET A 88 3.59 1.52 -4.07
CA MET A 88 2.98 1.61 -5.40
C MET A 88 2.69 3.07 -5.81
N ALA A 89 2.26 3.92 -4.86
CA ALA A 89 2.03 5.34 -5.11
C ALA A 89 3.33 6.07 -5.50
N ILE A 90 4.45 5.79 -4.83
CA ILE A 90 5.75 6.34 -5.20
C ILE A 90 6.16 5.85 -6.60
N ASN A 91 5.96 4.57 -6.90
CA ASN A 91 6.25 4.03 -8.23
C ASN A 91 5.38 4.68 -9.32
N ALA A 92 4.09 4.87 -9.06
CA ALA A 92 3.18 5.56 -9.98
C ALA A 92 3.61 7.02 -10.21
N ALA A 93 4.01 7.74 -9.16
CA ALA A 93 4.52 9.11 -9.28
C ALA A 93 5.81 9.21 -10.12
N ALA A 94 6.65 8.15 -10.10
CA ALA A 94 7.85 8.10 -10.94
C ALA A 94 7.54 7.81 -12.42
N LEU A 95 6.35 7.27 -12.73
CA LEU A 95 5.94 6.89 -14.08
C LEU A 95 4.99 7.88 -14.72
N ASP A 96 4.11 8.52 -13.93
CA ASP A 96 3.04 9.37 -14.43
C ASP A 96 3.18 10.82 -13.99
N PRO A 97 3.64 11.73 -14.87
CA PRO A 97 3.83 13.15 -14.54
C PRO A 97 2.51 13.90 -14.32
N ARG A 98 1.35 13.29 -14.56
CA ARG A 98 0.04 13.85 -14.22
C ARG A 98 -0.24 13.80 -12.72
N ILE A 99 0.48 12.98 -11.97
CA ILE A 99 0.43 12.93 -10.51
C ILE A 99 1.22 14.12 -9.96
N LYS A 100 0.51 15.12 -9.43
CA LYS A 100 1.10 16.40 -9.01
C LYS A 100 1.56 16.42 -7.55
N ALA A 101 1.02 15.52 -6.71
CA ALA A 101 1.44 15.36 -5.33
C ALA A 101 1.15 13.93 -4.86
N THR A 102 2.05 13.36 -4.08
CA THR A 102 1.94 11.98 -3.58
C THR A 102 2.13 11.94 -2.07
N ALA A 103 1.18 11.35 -1.35
CA ALA A 103 1.36 11.01 0.06
C ALA A 103 1.43 9.50 0.25
N ALA A 104 2.47 9.03 0.93
CA ALA A 104 2.67 7.62 1.26
C ALA A 104 2.61 7.45 2.79
N MET A 105 1.49 6.86 3.25
CA MET A 105 1.15 6.71 4.65
C MET A 105 1.57 5.34 5.16
N THR A 106 2.38 5.32 6.24
CA THR A 106 2.84 4.06 6.87
C THR A 106 3.29 3.02 5.83
N MET A 107 4.07 3.46 4.83
CA MET A 107 4.34 2.70 3.61
C MET A 107 5.18 1.43 3.84
N TYR A 108 5.00 0.49 2.92
CA TYR A 108 5.94 -0.61 2.69
C TYR A 108 6.52 -0.55 1.27
N ASP A 109 7.77 -0.95 1.14
CA ASP A 109 8.28 -1.47 -0.12
C ASP A 109 8.04 -2.99 -0.16
N MET A 110 6.95 -3.40 -0.80
CA MET A 110 6.56 -4.81 -0.90
C MET A 110 7.56 -5.64 -1.69
N THR A 111 8.33 -5.02 -2.60
CA THR A 111 9.39 -5.70 -3.35
C THR A 111 10.60 -5.99 -2.47
N ARG A 112 10.92 -5.07 -1.56
CA ARG A 112 11.94 -5.27 -0.54
C ARG A 112 11.53 -6.34 0.47
N VAL A 113 10.27 -6.35 0.93
CA VAL A 113 9.75 -7.42 1.81
C VAL A 113 9.89 -8.79 1.16
N ALA A 114 9.50 -8.92 -0.12
CA ALA A 114 9.57 -10.19 -0.83
C ALA A 114 11.01 -10.68 -1.06
N ARG A 115 11.98 -9.75 -1.16
CA ARG A 115 13.38 -10.05 -1.43
C ARG A 115 14.21 -10.26 -0.17
N GLU A 116 13.96 -9.45 0.87
CA GLU A 116 14.82 -9.33 2.05
C GLU A 116 14.15 -9.88 3.33
N GLY A 117 12.83 -10.08 3.30
CA GLY A 117 12.05 -10.34 4.51
C GLY A 117 11.97 -9.11 5.42
N TYR A 118 11.29 -9.26 6.55
CA TYR A 118 11.27 -8.20 7.57
C TYR A 118 12.64 -8.04 8.22
N PHE A 119 13.09 -6.79 8.34
CA PHE A 119 14.38 -6.44 8.95
C PHE A 119 15.59 -7.11 8.29
N GLY A 120 15.48 -7.50 7.02
CA GLY A 120 16.56 -8.19 6.30
C GLY A 120 16.75 -9.65 6.73
N SER A 121 15.79 -10.26 7.41
CA SER A 121 15.89 -11.63 7.94
C SER A 121 16.12 -12.71 6.88
N ALA A 122 15.78 -12.43 5.63
CA ALA A 122 15.94 -13.32 4.48
C ALA A 122 16.83 -12.72 3.36
N ASP A 123 17.62 -11.69 3.68
CA ASP A 123 18.47 -11.02 2.68
C ASP A 123 19.78 -11.81 2.40
N ASN A 124 19.61 -13.02 1.93
CA ASN A 124 20.69 -13.86 1.43
C ASN A 124 20.18 -14.75 0.29
N LYS A 125 21.12 -15.29 -0.49
CA LYS A 125 20.79 -16.10 -1.66
C LYS A 125 20.07 -17.40 -1.30
N GLU A 126 20.47 -18.03 -0.22
CA GLU A 126 19.95 -19.32 0.24
C GLU A 126 18.47 -19.21 0.58
N ALA A 127 18.07 -18.21 1.39
CA ALA A 127 16.68 -17.95 1.73
C ALA A 127 15.82 -17.62 0.49
N ARG A 128 16.36 -16.83 -0.44
CA ARG A 128 15.67 -16.55 -1.70
C ARG A 128 15.54 -17.78 -2.60
N ASP A 129 16.51 -18.67 -2.62
CA ASP A 129 16.43 -19.92 -3.40
C ASP A 129 15.39 -20.89 -2.80
N GLU A 130 15.32 -21.00 -1.47
CA GLU A 130 14.30 -21.77 -0.78
C GLU A 130 12.88 -21.23 -1.10
N GLN A 131 12.70 -19.91 -1.03
CA GLN A 131 11.41 -19.28 -1.37
C GLN A 131 11.03 -19.48 -2.84
N ARG A 132 11.99 -19.37 -3.77
CA ARG A 132 11.75 -19.64 -5.20
C ARG A 132 11.35 -21.09 -5.44
N ALA A 133 12.01 -22.05 -4.77
CA ALA A 133 11.69 -23.46 -4.87
C ALA A 133 10.27 -23.75 -4.33
N ALA A 134 9.91 -23.16 -3.17
CA ALA A 134 8.58 -23.29 -2.60
C ALA A 134 7.50 -22.74 -3.53
N TRP A 135 7.69 -21.54 -4.08
CA TRP A 135 6.76 -20.96 -5.05
C TRP A 135 6.66 -21.77 -6.35
N ALA A 136 7.77 -22.31 -6.87
CA ALA A 136 7.77 -23.15 -8.07
C ALA A 136 6.97 -24.45 -7.85
N ALA A 137 7.13 -25.07 -6.70
CA ALA A 137 6.36 -26.27 -6.31
C ALA A 137 4.87 -25.93 -6.18
N GLN A 138 4.53 -24.82 -5.52
CA GLN A 138 3.13 -24.39 -5.37
C GLN A 138 2.48 -24.05 -6.71
N ARG A 139 3.20 -23.37 -7.62
CA ARG A 139 2.69 -23.11 -8.99
C ARG A 139 2.31 -24.39 -9.73
N THR A 140 3.12 -25.43 -9.58
CA THR A 140 2.83 -26.74 -10.18
C THR A 140 1.57 -27.37 -9.57
N ALA A 141 1.42 -27.26 -8.24
CA ALA A 141 0.25 -27.78 -7.53
C ALA A 141 -1.02 -27.01 -7.92
N ASP A 142 -0.97 -25.68 -7.96
CA ASP A 142 -2.08 -24.80 -8.37
C ASP A 142 -2.53 -25.12 -9.80
N TYR A 143 -1.59 -25.32 -10.73
CA TYR A 143 -1.88 -25.70 -12.11
C TYR A 143 -2.55 -27.09 -12.20
N ALA A 144 -2.06 -28.04 -11.43
CA ALA A 144 -2.58 -29.41 -11.46
C ALA A 144 -3.99 -29.52 -10.85
N SER A 145 -4.29 -28.73 -9.81
CA SER A 145 -5.61 -28.70 -9.17
C SER A 145 -6.63 -27.80 -9.88
N GLY A 146 -6.16 -26.80 -10.62
CA GLY A 146 -6.99 -25.73 -11.17
C GLY A 146 -7.40 -24.66 -10.13
N GLU A 147 -6.86 -24.75 -8.90
CA GLU A 147 -7.16 -23.85 -7.79
C GLU A 147 -5.89 -23.22 -7.25
N TYR A 148 -5.99 -21.99 -6.75
CA TYR A 148 -4.87 -21.26 -6.16
C TYR A 148 -4.88 -21.39 -4.65
N MET A 149 -3.77 -21.87 -4.07
CA MET A 149 -3.60 -21.96 -2.63
C MET A 149 -3.55 -20.56 -2.02
N ARG A 150 -4.34 -20.35 -0.96
CA ARG A 150 -4.35 -19.10 -0.19
C ARG A 150 -3.28 -19.12 0.90
N ALA A 151 -2.65 -17.96 1.08
CA ALA A 151 -1.60 -17.80 2.10
C ALA A 151 -2.17 -17.59 3.52
N GLY A 152 -3.50 -17.42 3.64
CA GLY A 152 -4.14 -16.94 4.85
C GLY A 152 -4.13 -15.41 4.94
N GLY A 153 -5.04 -14.86 5.72
CA GLY A 153 -5.07 -13.43 6.06
C GLY A 153 -4.18 -13.13 7.27
N VAL A 154 -4.56 -12.13 8.05
CA VAL A 154 -3.97 -11.93 9.37
C VAL A 154 -4.29 -13.15 10.23
N VAL A 155 -3.30 -13.60 11.00
CA VAL A 155 -3.39 -14.83 11.78
C VAL A 155 -4.58 -14.82 12.74
N ASP A 156 -5.33 -15.96 12.78
CA ASP A 156 -6.47 -16.15 13.66
C ASP A 156 -6.61 -17.67 13.93
N PRO A 157 -6.59 -18.14 15.20
CA PRO A 157 -6.48 -17.33 16.43
C PRO A 157 -5.12 -16.65 16.61
N LEU A 158 -5.12 -15.54 17.36
CA LEU A 158 -3.90 -14.82 17.69
C LEU A 158 -3.00 -15.64 18.62
N PRO A 159 -1.72 -15.94 18.27
CA PRO A 159 -0.80 -16.61 19.15
C PRO A 159 -0.51 -15.80 20.44
N GLU A 160 -0.32 -16.48 21.58
CA GLU A 160 -0.03 -15.80 22.87
C GLU A 160 1.29 -15.01 22.86
N ASP A 161 2.27 -15.49 22.09
CA ASP A 161 3.61 -14.87 21.95
C ASP A 161 3.75 -14.04 20.66
N ALA A 162 2.64 -13.64 20.05
CA ALA A 162 2.66 -12.86 18.82
C ALA A 162 3.42 -11.53 19.01
N PRO A 163 4.28 -11.13 18.06
CA PRO A 163 4.89 -9.81 18.06
C PRO A 163 3.84 -8.70 18.14
N TYR A 164 4.18 -7.57 18.80
CA TYR A 164 3.21 -6.47 19.01
C TYR A 164 2.50 -6.02 17.74
N PHE A 165 3.22 -5.93 16.63
CA PHE A 165 2.63 -5.50 15.36
C PHE A 165 1.64 -6.52 14.77
N VAL A 166 1.78 -7.80 15.11
CA VAL A 166 0.78 -8.84 14.74
C VAL A 166 -0.49 -8.66 15.55
N ASN A 167 -0.37 -8.29 16.84
CA ASN A 167 -1.50 -7.92 17.69
C ASN A 167 -2.26 -6.71 17.11
N ASP A 168 -1.53 -5.68 16.63
CA ASP A 168 -2.13 -4.49 16.01
C ASP A 168 -2.91 -4.86 14.74
N TYR A 169 -2.33 -5.69 13.86
CA TYR A 169 -3.02 -6.16 12.67
C TYR A 169 -4.24 -7.01 12.99
N TYR A 170 -4.15 -7.90 14.00
CA TYR A 170 -5.28 -8.69 14.47
C TYR A 170 -6.40 -7.78 14.97
N ALA A 171 -6.07 -6.81 15.83
CA ALA A 171 -7.02 -5.85 16.39
C ALA A 171 -7.76 -5.06 15.32
N TYR A 172 -7.11 -4.74 14.21
CA TYR A 172 -7.76 -4.08 13.08
C TYR A 172 -8.54 -5.05 12.21
N TYR A 173 -7.91 -6.08 11.63
CA TYR A 173 -8.51 -6.89 10.57
C TYR A 173 -9.45 -7.99 11.07
N LYS A 174 -9.32 -8.46 12.33
CA LYS A 174 -10.07 -9.59 12.87
C LYS A 174 -11.12 -9.20 13.90
N THR A 175 -11.31 -7.91 14.16
CA THR A 175 -12.32 -7.39 15.09
C THR A 175 -13.25 -6.40 14.39
N ALA A 176 -14.31 -5.96 15.08
CA ALA A 176 -15.24 -4.96 14.57
C ALA A 176 -14.59 -3.60 14.24
N ARG A 177 -13.33 -3.37 14.62
CA ARG A 177 -12.58 -2.15 14.33
C ARG A 177 -12.42 -1.93 12.83
N GLY A 178 -12.03 -2.96 12.09
CA GLY A 178 -11.77 -2.83 10.65
C GLY A 178 -12.00 -4.12 9.85
N TYR A 179 -12.67 -5.14 10.44
CA TYR A 179 -13.03 -6.34 9.69
C TYR A 179 -13.92 -6.00 8.50
N HIS A 180 -13.61 -6.60 7.36
CA HIS A 180 -14.48 -6.52 6.17
C HIS A 180 -14.48 -7.84 5.40
N GLU A 181 -15.67 -8.28 4.95
CA GLU A 181 -15.87 -9.56 4.28
C GLU A 181 -15.08 -9.70 2.96
N ARG A 182 -14.81 -8.59 2.26
CA ARG A 182 -14.05 -8.57 1.00
C ARG A 182 -12.54 -8.42 1.19
N SER A 183 -12.08 -8.06 2.39
CA SER A 183 -10.67 -7.89 2.67
C SER A 183 -9.93 -9.23 2.71
N GLY A 184 -8.81 -9.33 2.01
CA GLY A 184 -7.92 -10.48 2.08
C GLY A 184 -7.34 -10.66 3.47
N ASN A 185 -6.91 -9.58 4.11
CA ASN A 185 -6.33 -9.63 5.45
C ASN A 185 -7.34 -10.06 6.51
N SER A 186 -8.60 -9.70 6.35
CA SER A 186 -9.68 -10.14 7.24
C SER A 186 -10.07 -11.62 7.05
N ASN A 187 -9.74 -12.21 5.90
CA ASN A 187 -10.20 -13.57 5.51
C ASN A 187 -9.04 -14.47 5.09
N ASP A 188 -9.00 -14.89 3.82
CA ASP A 188 -8.15 -15.95 3.29
C ASP A 188 -6.80 -15.49 2.69
N GLY A 189 -6.57 -14.18 2.64
CA GLY A 189 -5.31 -13.60 2.17
C GLY A 189 -5.11 -13.66 0.66
N TRP A 190 -3.86 -13.68 0.26
CA TRP A 190 -3.39 -13.74 -1.12
C TRP A 190 -3.22 -15.16 -1.63
N ASN A 191 -3.15 -15.33 -2.95
CA ASN A 191 -2.57 -16.54 -3.51
C ASN A 191 -1.11 -16.65 -3.07
N VAL A 192 -0.67 -17.82 -2.62
CA VAL A 192 0.72 -18.05 -2.18
C VAL A 192 1.73 -17.61 -3.23
N THR A 193 1.43 -17.87 -4.51
CA THR A 193 2.29 -17.51 -5.63
C THR A 193 2.05 -16.12 -6.19
N GLY A 194 1.07 -15.39 -5.65
CA GLY A 194 0.62 -14.09 -6.15
C GLY A 194 1.65 -12.97 -5.99
N THR A 195 2.59 -13.12 -5.06
CA THR A 195 3.61 -12.11 -4.76
C THR A 195 4.99 -12.43 -5.32
N MET A 196 5.14 -13.50 -6.11
CA MET A 196 6.45 -13.92 -6.65
C MET A 196 7.17 -12.82 -7.44
N SER A 197 6.42 -12.07 -8.26
CA SER A 197 6.98 -11.02 -9.12
C SER A 197 7.62 -9.88 -8.34
N PHE A 198 7.17 -9.63 -7.11
CA PHE A 198 7.75 -8.59 -6.25
C PHE A 198 9.23 -8.82 -5.94
N MET A 199 9.70 -10.07 -5.92
CA MET A 199 11.13 -10.35 -5.68
C MET A 199 12.05 -9.75 -6.74
N ASN A 200 11.59 -9.61 -7.99
CA ASN A 200 12.42 -9.21 -9.13
C ASN A 200 12.07 -7.83 -9.71
N GLN A 201 11.09 -7.12 -9.14
CA GLN A 201 10.60 -5.85 -9.67
C GLN A 201 10.68 -4.74 -8.61
N PRO A 202 11.85 -4.10 -8.42
CA PRO A 202 12.03 -3.08 -7.40
C PRO A 202 11.25 -1.80 -7.76
N ILE A 203 10.11 -1.58 -7.08
CA ILE A 203 9.19 -0.47 -7.36
C ILE A 203 9.75 0.92 -7.02
N LEU A 204 10.78 1.02 -6.21
CA LEU A 204 11.41 2.30 -5.87
C LEU A 204 12.66 2.62 -6.70
N ALA A 205 12.95 1.83 -7.74
CA ALA A 205 14.18 2.00 -8.53
C ALA A 205 14.31 3.40 -9.18
N MET A 206 13.18 4.02 -9.54
CA MET A 206 13.14 5.34 -10.18
C MET A 206 12.62 6.45 -9.24
N ALA A 207 12.54 6.19 -7.93
CA ALA A 207 12.06 7.19 -6.98
C ALA A 207 12.85 8.51 -6.99
N GLY A 208 14.14 8.44 -7.31
CA GLY A 208 15.02 9.62 -7.44
C GLY A 208 14.73 10.52 -8.64
N GLU A 209 13.86 10.09 -9.56
CA GLU A 209 13.47 10.88 -10.74
C GLU A 209 12.12 11.60 -10.57
N ILE A 210 11.48 11.48 -9.40
CA ILE A 210 10.20 12.13 -9.11
C ILE A 210 10.40 13.64 -8.92
N ASP A 211 9.80 14.43 -9.80
CA ASP A 211 9.83 15.89 -9.72
C ASP A 211 8.67 16.46 -8.88
N SER A 212 7.56 15.73 -8.75
CA SER A 212 6.40 16.18 -7.97
C SER A 212 6.64 16.01 -6.46
N PRO A 213 6.00 16.84 -5.60
CA PRO A 213 6.12 16.74 -4.15
C PRO A 213 5.70 15.37 -3.59
N VAL A 214 6.51 14.85 -2.65
CA VAL A 214 6.26 13.58 -1.97
C VAL A 214 6.27 13.78 -0.45
N LEU A 215 5.16 13.41 0.20
CA LEU A 215 5.02 13.37 1.65
C LEU A 215 5.00 11.91 2.14
N LEU A 216 5.97 11.56 2.96
CA LEU A 216 6.01 10.28 3.67
C LEU A 216 5.55 10.51 5.11
N VAL A 217 4.61 9.71 5.59
CA VAL A 217 4.15 9.75 7.00
C VAL A 217 4.25 8.36 7.60
N HIS A 218 4.91 8.23 8.75
CA HIS A 218 5.06 6.93 9.42
C HIS A 218 4.95 7.06 10.94
N GLY A 219 4.47 6.01 11.60
CA GLY A 219 4.43 5.97 13.06
C GLY A 219 5.82 5.72 13.65
N GLU A 220 6.14 6.40 14.76
CA GLU A 220 7.42 6.24 15.45
C GLU A 220 7.66 4.80 15.93
N GLN A 221 6.60 4.14 16.44
CA GLN A 221 6.64 2.78 16.97
C GLN A 221 6.33 1.71 15.91
N ALA A 222 6.13 2.11 14.64
CA ALA A 222 5.84 1.17 13.58
C ALA A 222 7.06 0.29 13.25
N HIS A 223 6.88 -1.03 13.28
CA HIS A 223 7.90 -2.00 12.87
C HIS A 223 8.39 -1.81 11.43
N SER A 224 7.58 -1.17 10.60
CA SER A 224 7.80 -0.90 9.17
C SER A 224 8.43 0.47 8.87
N ARG A 225 8.74 1.27 9.89
CA ARG A 225 9.23 2.65 9.74
C ARG A 225 10.45 2.76 8.82
N TYR A 226 11.34 1.79 8.86
CA TYR A 226 12.54 1.75 8.02
C TYR A 226 12.27 1.74 6.50
N PHE A 227 11.06 1.37 6.07
CA PHE A 227 10.69 1.46 4.65
C PHE A 227 10.49 2.91 4.21
N SER A 228 9.80 3.73 5.02
CA SER A 228 9.66 5.17 4.72
C SER A 228 11.00 5.89 4.81
N GLU A 229 11.83 5.56 5.79
CA GLU A 229 13.17 6.13 5.91
C GLU A 229 14.03 5.75 4.70
N GLY A 230 13.97 4.50 4.25
CA GLY A 230 14.67 4.04 3.05
C GLY A 230 14.15 4.71 1.77
N ALA A 231 12.84 4.84 1.60
CA ALA A 231 12.24 5.55 0.47
C ALA A 231 12.66 7.03 0.46
N TYR A 232 12.64 7.69 1.62
CA TYR A 232 13.08 9.09 1.74
C TYR A 232 14.52 9.30 1.29
N GLN A 233 15.42 8.33 1.51
CA GLN A 233 16.80 8.40 1.05
C GLN A 233 16.94 8.26 -0.48
N LEU A 234 15.99 7.58 -1.12
CA LEU A 234 15.99 7.41 -2.58
C LEU A 234 15.43 8.61 -3.33
N LEU A 235 14.52 9.37 -2.70
CA LEU A 235 13.96 10.59 -3.28
C LEU A 235 15.03 11.68 -3.36
N ASN A 236 15.04 12.42 -4.46
CA ASN A 236 15.93 13.56 -4.66
C ASN A 236 15.18 14.91 -4.50
N GLY A 237 15.96 16.01 -4.44
CA GLY A 237 15.42 17.35 -4.38
C GLY A 237 14.87 17.79 -3.02
N ASP A 238 14.30 18.99 -3.00
CA ASP A 238 13.78 19.66 -1.80
C ASP A 238 12.25 19.53 -1.67
N ASN A 239 11.61 18.82 -2.61
CA ASN A 239 10.17 18.61 -2.69
C ASN A 239 9.68 17.36 -1.95
N LYS A 240 10.47 16.83 -1.01
CA LYS A 240 10.16 15.66 -0.22
C LYS A 240 10.11 15.97 1.27
N GLU A 241 9.20 15.32 1.97
CA GLU A 241 9.07 15.46 3.42
C GLU A 241 8.85 14.09 4.07
N LEU A 242 9.46 13.86 5.22
CA LEU A 242 9.21 12.68 6.07
C LEU A 242 8.71 13.15 7.43
N VAL A 243 7.49 12.77 7.78
CA VAL A 243 6.87 13.04 9.07
C VAL A 243 6.81 11.74 9.89
N ILE A 244 7.43 11.75 11.05
CA ILE A 244 7.32 10.66 12.03
C ILE A 244 6.35 11.07 13.11
N VAL A 245 5.24 10.32 13.23
CA VAL A 245 4.18 10.58 14.22
C VAL A 245 4.58 9.96 15.55
N PRO A 246 4.82 10.78 16.61
CA PRO A 246 5.28 10.28 17.90
C PRO A 246 4.30 9.26 18.50
N GLY A 247 4.84 8.15 19.02
CA GLY A 247 4.10 7.10 19.72
C GLY A 247 3.15 6.26 18.85
N ALA A 248 2.92 6.61 17.59
CA ALA A 248 2.01 5.88 16.71
C ALA A 248 2.63 4.56 16.21
N SER A 249 1.82 3.50 16.16
CA SER A 249 2.12 2.24 15.50
C SER A 249 1.85 2.31 13.99
N HIS A 250 2.10 1.20 13.28
CA HIS A 250 1.77 1.10 11.86
C HIS A 250 0.25 1.22 11.63
N VAL A 251 -0.55 0.54 12.43
CA VAL A 251 -1.99 0.42 12.29
C VAL A 251 -2.75 1.63 12.86
N ASP A 252 -2.12 2.41 13.72
CA ASP A 252 -2.70 3.70 14.14
C ASP A 252 -2.90 4.65 12.96
N LEU A 253 -2.05 4.57 11.94
CA LEU A 253 -2.23 5.34 10.71
C LEU A 253 -3.28 4.74 9.74
N TYR A 254 -4.07 3.75 10.15
CA TYR A 254 -5.18 3.23 9.38
C TYR A 254 -6.51 3.92 9.70
N ASP A 255 -6.76 4.21 10.99
CA ASP A 255 -8.07 4.67 11.46
C ASP A 255 -8.05 5.53 12.73
N ASN A 256 -6.88 5.75 13.35
CA ASN A 256 -6.79 6.58 14.55
C ASN A 256 -6.68 8.06 14.17
N PHE A 257 -7.78 8.80 14.34
CA PHE A 257 -7.87 10.24 14.02
C PHE A 257 -6.89 11.11 14.81
N ASP A 258 -6.50 10.70 16.01
CA ASP A 258 -5.54 11.43 16.83
C ASP A 258 -4.09 11.23 16.34
N ALA A 259 -3.84 10.15 15.60
CA ALA A 259 -2.52 9.82 15.07
C ALA A 259 -2.35 10.26 13.60
N ILE A 260 -3.40 10.16 12.79
CA ILE A 260 -3.32 10.51 11.37
C ILE A 260 -3.28 12.03 11.22
N PRO A 261 -2.21 12.62 10.65
CA PRO A 261 -2.07 14.07 10.55
C PRO A 261 -2.87 14.62 9.35
N PHE A 262 -4.21 14.54 9.41
CA PHE A 262 -5.08 15.00 8.31
C PHE A 262 -4.91 16.48 7.96
N ASP A 263 -4.64 17.35 8.95
CA ASP A 263 -4.39 18.77 8.68
C ASP A 263 -3.09 18.98 7.91
N LYS A 264 -2.06 18.16 8.16
CA LYS A 264 -0.83 18.17 7.35
C LYS A 264 -1.09 17.69 5.93
N LEU A 265 -1.90 16.63 5.75
CA LEU A 265 -2.31 16.16 4.43
C LEU A 265 -3.08 17.24 3.67
N GLN A 266 -4.03 17.91 4.33
CA GLN A 266 -4.79 19.01 3.74
C GLN A 266 -3.86 20.15 3.30
N ALA A 267 -2.93 20.57 4.15
CA ALA A 267 -1.97 21.61 3.82
C ALA A 267 -1.08 21.18 2.62
N PHE A 268 -0.52 19.97 2.67
CA PHE A 268 0.33 19.42 1.62
C PHE A 268 -0.38 19.40 0.26
N PHE A 269 -1.58 18.85 0.17
CA PHE A 269 -2.32 18.81 -1.09
C PHE A 269 -2.86 20.20 -1.50
N GLY A 270 -3.22 21.05 -0.53
CA GLY A 270 -3.68 22.41 -0.79
C GLY A 270 -2.60 23.32 -1.40
N GLU A 271 -1.34 23.09 -1.05
CA GLU A 271 -0.19 23.83 -1.55
C GLU A 271 0.30 23.32 -2.92
N ASN A 272 0.07 22.03 -3.23
CA ASN A 272 0.69 21.37 -4.37
C ASN A 272 -0.29 20.95 -5.48
N LEU A 273 -1.59 21.07 -5.23
CA LEU A 273 -2.67 20.86 -6.22
C LEU A 273 -3.46 22.18 -6.51
#